data_2adf535564c8a37fddf59cd6bb9a3519
#
_entry.id   2adf535564c8a37fddf59cd6bb9a3519
#
_cell.length_a   1.000
_cell.length_b   1.000
_cell.length_c   1.000
_cell.angle_alpha   90.00
_cell.angle_beta   90.00
_cell.angle_gamma   90.00
#
_symmetry.space_group_name_H-M   'P 1'
#
loop_
_entity.id
_entity.type
_entity.pdbx_description
1 polymer ?
#
loop_
_entity_poly.entity_id
_entity_poly.type
_entity_poly.pdbx_seq_one_letter_code
_entity_poly.pdbx_strand_id
1 'polypeptide(L)'
;MRIAILGPIAWRTPPRHYGPWEQVTGLLADGLVRRGIDVTLFATLDSQTAATLDGVSPRGYEEDASLDGRICEGLHVAHAFGRSAEFELVHNHLDWLPLAFSKFCR
;
A
#
# COMPACT_ATOMS: atom_id res chain seq x y z
N MET A 1 -0.33 15.92 10.20
CA MET A 1 0.23 14.56 10.39
C MET A 1 0.36 13.85 9.06
N ARG A 2 1.50 13.27 8.78
CA ARG A 2 1.74 12.50 7.56
C ARG A 2 1.70 11.01 7.86
N ILE A 3 0.77 10.32 7.22
CA ILE A 3 0.54 8.89 7.43
C ILE A 3 0.79 8.14 6.13
N ALA A 4 1.52 7.03 6.22
CA ALA A 4 1.60 6.07 5.13
C ALA A 4 0.64 4.91 5.42
N ILE A 5 -0.10 4.49 4.41
CA ILE A 5 -0.86 3.25 4.45
C ILE A 5 -0.16 2.27 3.52
N LEU A 6 0.31 1.16 4.09
CA LEU A 6 0.94 0.09 3.33
C LEU A 6 -0.15 -0.87 2.90
N GLY A 7 -0.65 -0.69 1.70
CA GLY A 7 -1.77 -1.45 1.18
C GLY A 7 -1.33 -2.76 0.54
N PRO A 8 -2.26 -3.71 0.39
CA PRO A 8 -1.99 -4.94 -0.33
C PRO A 8 -1.90 -4.67 -1.84
N ILE A 9 -1.19 -5.55 -2.55
CA ILE A 9 -0.96 -5.39 -3.99
C ILE A 9 -1.35 -6.62 -4.81
N ALA A 10 -2.14 -7.53 -4.22
CA ALA A 10 -2.70 -8.65 -4.99
C ALA A 10 -3.63 -8.12 -6.08
N TRP A 11 -4.38 -7.09 -5.76
CA TRP A 11 -5.31 -6.40 -6.63
C TRP A 11 -5.09 -4.89 -6.53
N ARG A 12 -5.59 -4.13 -7.49
CA ARG A 12 -5.51 -2.67 -7.38
C ARG A 12 -6.44 -2.17 -6.25
N THR A 13 -6.26 -0.92 -5.84
CA THR A 13 -7.10 -0.27 -4.83
C THR A 13 -7.87 0.89 -5.49
N PRO A 14 -9.19 0.91 -5.56
CA PRO A 14 -10.10 -0.19 -5.16
C PRO A 14 -10.06 -1.31 -6.19
N PRO A 15 -10.42 -2.54 -5.80
CA PRO A 15 -10.38 -3.66 -6.72
C PRO A 15 -11.49 -3.56 -7.77
N ARG A 16 -11.25 -4.15 -8.96
CA ARG A 16 -12.26 -4.17 -10.01
C ARG A 16 -13.39 -5.15 -9.69
N HIS A 17 -13.05 -6.29 -9.08
CA HIS A 17 -14.00 -7.36 -8.80
C HIS A 17 -13.84 -7.89 -7.39
N TYR A 18 -12.76 -8.64 -7.14
CA TYR A 18 -12.49 -9.24 -5.85
C TYR A 18 -11.29 -8.56 -5.20
N GLY A 19 -11.31 -8.43 -3.90
CA GLY A 19 -10.21 -7.87 -3.12
C GLY A 19 -10.71 -7.15 -1.88
N PRO A 20 -11.20 -7.90 -0.86
CA PRO A 20 -11.79 -7.25 0.32
C PRO A 20 -10.78 -6.39 1.09
N TRP A 21 -9.51 -6.79 1.14
CA TRP A 21 -8.49 -6.00 1.82
C TRP A 21 -8.21 -4.68 1.08
N GLU A 22 -8.14 -4.76 -0.25
CA GLU A 22 -7.94 -3.56 -1.07
C GLU A 22 -9.15 -2.63 -0.98
N GLN A 23 -10.36 -3.19 -0.87
CA GLN A 23 -11.57 -2.41 -0.70
C GLN A 23 -11.54 -1.62 0.61
N VAL A 24 -11.22 -2.28 1.72
CA VAL A 24 -11.13 -1.64 3.03
C VAL A 24 -10.02 -0.59 3.04
N THR A 25 -8.88 -0.91 2.45
CA THR A 25 -7.73 0.00 2.37
C THR A 25 -8.10 1.28 1.64
N GLY A 26 -8.78 1.16 0.50
CA GLY A 26 -9.21 2.32 -0.29
C GLY A 26 -10.19 3.20 0.48
N LEU A 27 -11.15 2.60 1.15
CA LEU A 27 -12.13 3.34 1.96
C LEU A 27 -11.44 4.08 3.10
N LEU A 28 -10.49 3.45 3.76
CA LEU A 28 -9.75 4.09 4.85
C LEU A 28 -8.91 5.26 4.34
N ALA A 29 -8.16 5.06 3.26
CA ALA A 29 -7.30 6.10 2.70
C ALA A 29 -8.12 7.33 2.31
N ASP A 30 -9.20 7.13 1.57
CA ASP A 30 -10.05 8.23 1.12
C ASP A 30 -10.75 8.91 2.30
N GLY A 31 -11.16 8.14 3.30
CA GLY A 31 -11.78 8.68 4.51
C GLY A 31 -10.85 9.57 5.31
N LEU A 32 -9.59 9.17 5.44
CA LEU A 32 -8.60 9.97 6.14
C LEU A 32 -8.26 11.27 5.39
N VAL A 33 -8.19 11.20 4.05
CA VAL A 33 -7.97 12.41 3.24
C VAL A 33 -9.13 13.38 3.43
N ARG A 34 -10.37 12.89 3.45
CA ARG A 34 -11.54 13.74 3.68
C ARG A 34 -11.51 14.42 5.05
N ARG A 35 -10.80 13.84 6.00
CA ARG A 35 -10.62 14.44 7.34
C ARG A 35 -9.42 15.37 7.42
N GLY A 36 -8.77 15.66 6.31
CA GLY A 36 -7.65 16.59 6.25
C GLY A 36 -6.31 16.01 6.63
N ILE A 37 -6.17 14.69 6.65
CA ILE A 37 -4.91 14.03 6.96
C ILE A 37 -4.11 13.86 5.68
N ASP A 38 -2.80 14.12 5.73
CA ASP A 38 -1.88 13.91 4.63
C ASP A 38 -1.52 12.44 4.56
N VAL A 39 -2.12 11.73 3.59
CA VAL A 39 -1.99 10.29 3.43
C VAL A 39 -1.25 9.96 2.15
N THR A 40 -0.25 9.09 2.26
CA THR A 40 0.35 8.42 1.10
C THR A 40 -0.07 6.95 1.15
N LEU A 41 -0.69 6.49 0.08
CA LEU A 41 -1.08 5.10 -0.07
C LEU A 41 -0.04 4.38 -0.92
N PHE A 42 0.58 3.35 -0.35
CA PHE A 42 1.45 2.45 -1.08
C PHE A 42 0.61 1.30 -1.61
N ALA A 43 0.41 1.27 -2.91
CA ALA A 43 -0.46 0.31 -3.58
C ALA A 43 0.03 0.10 -5.02
N THR A 44 -0.73 -0.64 -5.83
CA THR A 44 -0.39 -0.77 -7.25
C THR A 44 -0.53 0.57 -7.95
N LEU A 45 0.27 0.78 -8.99
CA LEU A 45 0.31 2.08 -9.69
C LEU A 45 -0.95 2.34 -10.52
N ASP A 46 -1.76 1.31 -10.79
CA ASP A 46 -3.06 1.47 -11.46
C ASP A 46 -4.20 1.73 -10.48
N SER A 47 -3.89 1.92 -9.20
CA SER A 47 -4.89 2.22 -8.18
C SER A 47 -5.44 3.64 -8.34
N GLN A 48 -6.65 3.86 -7.79
CA GLN A 48 -7.32 5.15 -7.79
C GLN A 48 -7.63 5.54 -6.34
N THR A 49 -7.13 6.68 -5.92
CA THR A 49 -7.27 7.11 -4.53
C THR A 49 -7.21 8.63 -4.44
N ALA A 50 -7.88 9.19 -3.43
CA ALA A 50 -7.75 10.60 -3.10
C ALA A 50 -6.42 10.91 -2.41
N ALA A 51 -5.75 9.88 -1.85
CA ALA A 51 -4.45 10.03 -1.23
C ALA A 51 -3.33 10.19 -2.29
N THR A 52 -2.14 10.55 -1.84
CA THR A 52 -0.96 10.48 -2.69
C THR A 52 -0.65 9.01 -2.93
N LEU A 53 -0.54 8.62 -4.20
CA LEU A 53 -0.26 7.23 -4.56
C LEU A 53 1.22 7.04 -4.82
N ASP A 54 1.79 5.99 -4.23
CA ASP A 54 3.15 5.55 -4.51
C ASP A 54 3.20 4.03 -4.54
N GLY A 55 4.16 3.49 -5.26
CA GLY A 55 4.30 2.04 -5.36
C GLY A 55 5.34 1.65 -6.39
N VAL A 56 5.56 0.35 -6.52
CA VAL A 56 6.51 -0.24 -7.46
C VAL A 56 5.86 -1.22 -8.43
N SER A 57 4.71 -1.80 -8.05
CA SER A 57 4.00 -2.75 -8.92
C SER A 57 3.09 -2.02 -9.88
N PRO A 58 3.19 -2.30 -11.20
CA PRO A 58 2.35 -1.61 -12.18
C PRO A 58 0.86 -1.98 -12.03
N ARG A 59 0.58 -3.21 -11.58
CA ARG A 59 -0.79 -3.73 -11.37
C ARG A 59 -0.77 -4.83 -10.33
N GLY A 60 -1.93 -5.32 -9.93
CA GLY A 60 -2.03 -6.42 -8.98
C GLY A 60 -1.44 -7.71 -9.54
N TYR A 61 -0.70 -8.44 -8.71
CA TYR A 61 -0.06 -9.68 -9.19
C TYR A 61 -1.07 -10.80 -9.45
N GLU A 62 -2.28 -10.72 -8.90
CA GLU A 62 -3.35 -11.65 -9.21
C GLU A 62 -4.01 -11.32 -10.56
N GLU A 63 -3.79 -10.13 -11.10
CA GLU A 63 -4.31 -9.71 -12.39
C GLU A 63 -3.31 -9.89 -13.54
N ASP A 64 -2.08 -10.31 -13.22
CA ASP A 64 -1.00 -10.43 -14.22
C ASP A 64 -0.13 -11.63 -13.90
N ALA A 65 -0.28 -12.70 -14.66
CA ALA A 65 0.45 -13.95 -14.46
C ALA A 65 1.96 -13.82 -14.67
N SER A 66 2.41 -12.73 -15.30
CA SER A 66 3.85 -12.48 -15.48
C SER A 66 4.52 -11.96 -14.24
N LEU A 67 3.76 -11.54 -13.21
CA LEU A 67 4.29 -11.00 -11.96
C LEU A 67 4.39 -12.11 -10.91
N ASP A 68 5.52 -12.15 -10.21
CA ASP A 68 5.70 -13.05 -9.07
C ASP A 68 5.27 -12.32 -7.80
N GLY A 69 4.20 -12.82 -7.16
CA GLY A 69 3.63 -12.15 -5.99
C GLY A 69 4.60 -11.96 -4.84
N ARG A 70 5.49 -12.93 -4.59
CA ARG A 70 6.45 -12.81 -3.49
C ARG A 70 7.50 -11.75 -3.78
N ILE A 71 7.98 -11.69 -5.02
CA ILE A 71 8.96 -10.68 -5.42
C ILE A 71 8.31 -9.29 -5.39
N CYS A 72 7.10 -9.17 -5.93
CA CYS A 72 6.38 -7.89 -5.92
C CYS A 72 6.13 -7.40 -4.49
N GLU A 73 5.71 -8.28 -3.59
CA GLU A 73 5.48 -7.90 -2.20
C GLU A 73 6.78 -7.48 -1.49
N GLY A 74 7.86 -8.21 -1.71
CA GLY A 74 9.16 -7.86 -1.14
C GLY A 74 9.63 -6.48 -1.59
N LEU A 75 9.53 -6.19 -2.88
CA LEU A 75 9.91 -4.89 -3.42
C LEU A 75 8.98 -3.78 -2.91
N HIS A 76 7.69 -4.06 -2.82
CA HIS A 76 6.68 -3.13 -2.32
C HIS A 76 6.97 -2.71 -0.87
N VAL A 77 7.20 -3.70 0.00
CA VAL A 77 7.49 -3.46 1.41
C VAL A 77 8.81 -2.71 1.56
N ALA A 78 9.85 -3.12 0.83
CA ALA A 78 11.15 -2.47 0.88
C ALA A 78 11.05 -1.00 0.44
N HIS A 79 10.29 -0.73 -0.63
CA HIS A 79 10.10 0.63 -1.12
C HIS A 79 9.41 1.51 -0.07
N ALA A 80 8.33 1.01 0.53
CA ALA A 80 7.59 1.76 1.54
C ALA A 80 8.46 2.06 2.76
N PHE A 81 9.17 1.05 3.27
CA PHE A 81 10.03 1.25 4.43
C PHE A 81 11.26 2.09 4.13
N GLY A 82 11.70 2.11 2.87
CA GLY A 82 12.76 3.04 2.46
C GLY A 82 12.36 4.50 2.62
N ARG A 83 11.05 4.78 2.62
CA ARG A 83 10.49 6.11 2.83
C ARG A 83 9.93 6.32 4.24
N SER A 84 10.10 5.37 5.15
CA SER A 84 9.43 5.38 6.45
C SER A 84 9.73 6.64 7.28
N ALA A 85 10.92 7.21 7.13
CA ALA A 85 11.31 8.42 7.87
C ALA A 85 10.48 9.67 7.49
N GLU A 86 9.77 9.63 6.35
CA GLU A 86 8.93 10.75 5.90
C GLU A 86 7.57 10.78 6.59
N PHE A 87 7.23 9.73 7.35
CA PHE A 87 5.90 9.58 7.93
C PHE A 87 5.96 9.47 9.45
N GLU A 88 4.93 9.98 10.10
CA GLU A 88 4.78 9.86 11.54
C GLU A 88 4.23 8.48 11.93
N LEU A 89 3.50 7.85 11.01
CA LEU A 89 2.88 6.55 11.23
C LEU A 89 2.82 5.78 9.92
N VAL A 90 3.16 4.50 9.97
CA VAL A 90 2.94 3.57 8.86
C VAL A 90 1.87 2.57 9.31
N HIS A 91 0.71 2.64 8.65
CA HIS A 91 -0.41 1.76 8.95
C HIS A 91 -0.36 0.54 8.04
N ASN A 92 -0.18 -0.63 8.63
CA ASN A 92 0.04 -1.88 7.89
C ASN A 92 -1.27 -2.59 7.59
N HIS A 93 -1.63 -2.66 6.30
CA HIS A 93 -2.75 -3.45 5.80
C HIS A 93 -2.30 -4.73 5.09
N LEU A 94 -1.01 -5.03 5.13
CA LEU A 94 -0.50 -6.33 4.71
C LEU A 94 -0.55 -7.31 5.89
N ASP A 95 0.28 -8.34 5.83
CA ASP A 95 0.32 -9.34 6.90
C ASP A 95 1.62 -9.22 7.72
N TRP A 96 2.38 -10.32 7.87
CA TRP A 96 3.55 -10.36 8.75
C TRP A 96 4.82 -9.74 8.14
N LEU A 97 4.93 -9.70 6.81
CA LEU A 97 6.18 -9.29 6.17
C LEU A 97 6.64 -7.90 6.58
N PRO A 98 5.76 -6.87 6.62
CA PRO A 98 6.16 -5.56 7.12
C PRO A 98 6.69 -5.59 8.55
N LEU A 99 6.17 -6.48 9.39
CA LEU A 99 6.63 -6.59 10.77
C LEU A 99 8.07 -7.07 10.84
N ALA A 100 8.48 -7.96 9.92
CA ALA A 100 9.86 -8.41 9.86
C ALA A 100 10.83 -7.27 9.52
N PHE A 101 10.38 -6.30 8.74
CA PHE A 101 11.21 -5.15 8.35
C PHE A 101 11.18 -4.01 9.37
N SER A 102 10.19 -3.96 10.24
CA SER A 102 9.95 -2.79 11.10
C SER A 102 11.12 -2.46 12.01
N LYS A 103 11.86 -3.45 12.46
CA LYS A 103 13.01 -3.22 13.34
C LYS A 103 14.23 -2.62 12.64
N PHE A 104 14.24 -2.57 11.33
CA PHE A 104 15.31 -1.96 10.54
C PHE A 104 14.99 -0.53 10.14
N CYS A 105 13.82 -0.01 10.52
CA CYS A 105 13.33 1.30 10.15
C CYS A 105 13.15 2.17 11.38
N ARG A 106 13.15 3.46 11.15
CA ARG A 106 13.03 4.44 12.22
C ARG A 106 11.74 5.20 12.14
#